data_a0620a257fc36b3df7d946c828029306
#
_entry.id   a0620a257fc36b3df7d946c828029306
#
_cell.length_a   1.000
_cell.length_b   1.000
_cell.length_c   1.000
_cell.angle_alpha   90.00
_cell.angle_beta   90.00
_cell.angle_gamma   90.00
#
_symmetry.space_group_name_H-M   'P 1'
#
loop_
_entity.id
_entity.type
_entity.pdbx_description
1 polymer ?
#
loop_
_entity_poly.entity_id
_entity_poly.type
_entity_poly.pdbx_seq_one_letter_code
_entity_poly.pdbx_strand_id
1 'polypeptide(L)'
;MSQNDKRIRERQANFRQTNAFAMQHGMILGLWAVACQAFYVLGLSSPLFSNLWLLTLLAIPAITILLTLRLRKIVGNDVSFPFSRGFVHAILTVMYASVWAAVATFVYMHFFDDGYVFDYFIEAFSRPEMQKAMKESGL
;
A
#
# COMPACT_ATOMS: atom_id res chain seq x y z
N MET A 1 -41.38 -4.46 9.79
CA MET A 1 -40.06 -4.33 9.14
C MET A 1 -39.97 -5.36 8.02
N SER A 2 -39.80 -4.90 6.79
CA SER A 2 -39.80 -5.79 5.63
C SER A 2 -38.50 -6.63 5.58
N GLN A 3 -38.54 -7.76 4.86
CA GLN A 3 -37.34 -8.59 4.66
C GLN A 3 -36.23 -7.79 3.96
N ASN A 4 -36.59 -6.85 3.14
CA ASN A 4 -35.66 -5.98 2.44
C ASN A 4 -34.90 -5.05 3.40
N ASP A 5 -35.63 -4.49 4.39
CA ASP A 5 -35.02 -3.62 5.42
C ASP A 5 -34.01 -4.38 6.29
N LYS A 6 -34.28 -5.64 6.62
CA LYS A 6 -33.33 -6.49 7.36
C LYS A 6 -32.04 -6.71 6.57
N ARG A 7 -32.16 -7.07 5.28
CA ARG A 7 -30.99 -7.28 4.40
C ARG A 7 -30.14 -6.02 4.23
N ILE A 8 -30.76 -4.86 4.11
CA ILE A 8 -30.06 -3.57 3.99
C ILE A 8 -29.28 -3.29 5.26
N ARG A 9 -29.89 -3.46 6.44
CA ARG A 9 -29.22 -3.25 7.74
C ARG A 9 -28.07 -4.21 7.96
N GLU A 10 -28.20 -5.48 7.60
CA GLU A 10 -27.13 -6.48 7.69
C GLU A 10 -25.94 -6.12 6.79
N ARG A 11 -26.21 -5.69 5.55
CA ARG A 11 -25.15 -5.23 4.63
C ARG A 11 -24.43 -4.00 5.17
N GLN A 12 -25.15 -3.04 5.71
CA GLN A 12 -24.57 -1.85 6.33
C GLN A 12 -23.72 -2.19 7.55
N ALA A 13 -24.20 -3.08 8.42
CA ALA A 13 -23.46 -3.54 9.60
C ALA A 13 -22.16 -4.27 9.18
N ASN A 14 -22.24 -5.16 8.19
CA ASN A 14 -21.09 -5.87 7.65
C ASN A 14 -20.06 -4.93 7.02
N PHE A 15 -20.51 -3.93 6.28
CA PHE A 15 -19.62 -2.93 5.69
C PHE A 15 -18.92 -2.08 6.77
N ARG A 16 -19.66 -1.62 7.78
CA ARG A 16 -19.09 -0.85 8.90
C ARG A 16 -18.03 -1.65 9.64
N GLN A 17 -18.29 -2.93 9.91
CA GLN A 17 -17.32 -3.81 10.56
C GLN A 17 -16.09 -3.99 9.67
N THR A 18 -16.27 -4.29 8.39
CA THR A 18 -15.17 -4.47 7.43
C THR A 18 -14.31 -3.20 7.32
N ASN A 19 -14.94 -2.03 7.26
CA ASN A 19 -14.24 -0.76 7.20
C ASN A 19 -13.44 -0.46 8.49
N ALA A 20 -14.00 -0.75 9.67
CA ALA A 20 -13.31 -0.55 10.94
C ALA A 20 -12.04 -1.42 11.04
N PHE A 21 -12.12 -2.69 10.61
CA PHE A 21 -10.95 -3.56 10.55
C PHE A 21 -9.96 -3.14 9.46
N ALA A 22 -10.45 -2.66 8.32
CA ALA A 22 -9.59 -2.16 7.25
C ALA A 22 -8.79 -0.92 7.70
N MET A 23 -9.36 -0.04 8.51
CA MET A 23 -8.64 1.06 9.13
C MET A 23 -7.48 0.58 10.00
N GLN A 24 -7.73 -0.36 10.91
CA GLN A 24 -6.70 -0.91 11.80
C GLN A 24 -5.61 -1.66 11.02
N HIS A 25 -6.00 -2.50 10.08
CA HIS A 25 -5.08 -3.23 9.22
C HIS A 25 -4.32 -2.29 8.26
N GLY A 26 -4.97 -1.21 7.82
CA GLY A 26 -4.35 -0.17 7.01
C GLY A 26 -3.24 0.59 7.75
N MET A 27 -3.36 0.76 9.07
CA MET A 27 -2.26 1.31 9.88
C MET A 27 -1.05 0.37 9.87
N ILE A 28 -1.26 -0.93 10.06
CA ILE A 28 -0.18 -1.94 10.03
C ILE A 28 0.50 -1.96 8.66
N LEU A 29 -0.29 -2.04 7.59
CA LEU A 29 0.23 -2.04 6.22
C LEU A 29 0.87 -0.68 5.86
N GLY A 30 0.35 0.41 6.41
CA GLY A 30 0.89 1.76 6.24
C GLY A 30 2.28 1.91 6.86
N LEU A 31 2.50 1.40 8.07
CA LEU A 31 3.83 1.36 8.68
C LEU A 31 4.81 0.53 7.84
N TRP A 32 4.36 -0.58 7.28
CA TRP A 32 5.17 -1.37 6.34
C TRP A 32 5.50 -0.57 5.08
N ALA A 33 4.54 0.15 4.52
CA ALA A 33 4.74 0.99 3.34
C ALA A 33 5.74 2.13 3.61
N VAL A 34 5.71 2.73 4.79
CA VAL A 34 6.71 3.73 5.23
C VAL A 34 8.10 3.12 5.28
N ALA A 35 8.25 1.91 5.83
CA ALA A 35 9.53 1.19 5.82
C ALA A 35 10.02 0.89 4.39
N CYS A 36 9.11 0.50 3.47
CA CYS A 36 9.44 0.34 2.06
C CYS A 36 10.00 1.63 1.44
N GLN A 37 9.43 2.78 1.76
CA GLN A 37 9.91 4.06 1.27
C GLN A 37 11.29 4.40 1.80
N ALA A 38 11.57 4.11 3.08
CA ALA A 38 12.92 4.28 3.63
C ALA A 38 13.94 3.41 2.88
N PHE A 39 13.63 2.15 2.59
CA PHE A 39 14.49 1.29 1.77
C PHE A 39 14.63 1.78 0.33
N TYR A 40 13.60 2.40 -0.23
CA TYR A 40 13.68 3.03 -1.55
C TYR A 40 14.75 4.13 -1.59
N VAL A 41 14.67 5.08 -0.66
CA VAL A 41 15.63 6.19 -0.60
C VAL A 41 17.06 5.70 -0.36
N LEU A 42 17.26 4.78 0.59
CA LEU A 42 18.56 4.16 0.84
C LEU A 42 19.05 3.33 -0.35
N GLY A 43 18.13 2.77 -1.11
CA GLY A 43 18.40 1.98 -2.32
C GLY A 43 18.96 2.80 -3.48
N LEU A 44 18.73 4.12 -3.51
CA LEU A 44 19.31 4.99 -4.53
C LEU A 44 20.86 5.02 -4.48
N SER A 45 21.43 4.83 -3.30
CA SER A 45 22.88 4.81 -3.09
C SER A 45 23.49 3.42 -2.90
N SER A 46 22.66 2.38 -2.68
CA SER A 46 23.15 1.04 -2.32
C SER A 46 22.32 -0.09 -2.93
N PRO A 47 22.95 -0.97 -3.75
CA PRO A 47 22.26 -2.11 -4.36
C PRO A 47 21.60 -3.05 -3.34
N LEU A 48 22.18 -3.17 -2.13
CA LEU A 48 21.62 -4.00 -1.06
C LEU A 48 20.23 -3.49 -0.64
N PHE A 49 20.11 -2.20 -0.37
CA PHE A 49 18.84 -1.59 0.02
C PHE A 49 17.83 -1.56 -1.13
N SER A 50 18.29 -1.44 -2.38
CA SER A 50 17.45 -1.54 -3.57
C SER A 50 16.79 -2.93 -3.67
N ASN A 51 17.54 -4.00 -3.41
CA ASN A 51 16.99 -5.36 -3.37
C ASN A 51 16.03 -5.57 -2.19
N LEU A 52 16.35 -5.01 -1.02
CA LEU A 52 15.44 -5.04 0.14
C LEU A 52 14.14 -4.29 -0.14
N TRP A 53 14.22 -3.13 -0.79
CA TRP A 53 13.03 -2.40 -1.22
C TRP A 53 12.13 -3.24 -2.11
N LEU A 54 12.69 -3.88 -3.15
CA LEU A 54 11.92 -4.74 -4.04
C LEU A 54 11.24 -5.89 -3.29
N LEU A 55 11.96 -6.54 -2.38
CA LEU A 55 11.44 -7.63 -1.57
C LEU A 55 10.30 -7.17 -0.66
N THR A 56 10.47 -6.02 0.03
CA THR A 56 9.45 -5.45 0.91
C THR A 56 8.23 -4.97 0.14
N LEU A 57 8.42 -4.46 -1.08
CA LEU A 57 7.34 -4.07 -1.98
C LEU A 57 6.49 -5.28 -2.40
N LEU A 58 7.14 -6.39 -2.80
CA LEU A 58 6.47 -7.63 -3.16
C LEU A 58 5.75 -8.29 -1.97
N ALA A 59 6.13 -7.98 -0.75
CA ALA A 59 5.44 -8.47 0.45
C ALA A 59 4.08 -7.78 0.69
N ILE A 60 3.81 -6.60 0.13
CA ILE A 60 2.56 -5.85 0.33
C ILE A 60 1.31 -6.67 -0.03
N PRO A 61 1.20 -7.31 -1.21
CA PRO A 61 0.06 -8.16 -1.52
C PRO A 61 -0.09 -9.34 -0.55
N ALA A 62 1.02 -9.98 -0.18
CA ALA A 62 1.01 -11.11 0.76
C ALA A 62 0.49 -10.68 2.14
N ILE A 63 0.99 -9.55 2.67
CA ILE A 63 0.53 -8.99 3.95
C ILE A 63 -0.96 -8.64 3.87
N THR A 64 -1.43 -8.03 2.77
CA THR A 64 -2.83 -7.68 2.57
C THR A 64 -3.73 -8.94 2.61
N ILE A 65 -3.31 -10.02 1.96
CA ILE A 65 -4.02 -11.31 1.99
C ILE A 65 -4.06 -11.86 3.43
N LEU A 66 -2.94 -11.87 4.14
CA LEU A 66 -2.87 -12.34 5.53
C LEU A 66 -3.79 -11.54 6.46
N LEU A 67 -3.84 -10.22 6.32
CA LEU A 67 -4.73 -9.35 7.09
C LEU A 67 -6.21 -9.63 6.76
N THR A 68 -6.53 -9.92 5.50
CA THR A 68 -7.89 -10.29 5.09
C THR A 68 -8.29 -11.67 5.63
N LEU A 69 -7.38 -12.64 5.64
CA LEU A 69 -7.60 -13.95 6.27
C LEU A 69 -7.76 -13.83 7.79
N ARG A 70 -7.03 -12.92 8.42
CA ARG A 70 -7.21 -12.60 9.83
C ARG A 70 -8.60 -12.05 10.13
N LEU A 71 -9.10 -11.12 9.30
CA LEU A 71 -10.48 -10.63 9.41
C LEU A 71 -11.48 -11.78 9.32
N ARG A 72 -11.32 -12.69 8.35
CA ARG A 72 -12.20 -13.87 8.19
C ARG A 72 -12.26 -14.72 9.45
N LYS A 73 -11.10 -14.94 10.10
CA LYS A 73 -11.03 -15.70 11.36
C LYS A 73 -11.74 -14.98 12.51
N ILE A 74 -11.64 -13.66 12.59
CA ILE A 74 -12.26 -12.85 13.64
C ILE A 74 -13.79 -12.83 13.49
N VAL A 75 -14.28 -12.73 12.26
CA VAL A 75 -15.72 -12.73 11.97
C VAL A 75 -16.37 -14.08 12.32
N GLY A 76 -15.59 -15.17 12.32
CA GLY A 76 -16.02 -16.52 12.69
C GLY A 76 -16.52 -17.34 11.51
N ASN A 77 -16.56 -18.67 11.71
CA ASN A 77 -16.96 -19.62 10.68
C ASN A 77 -18.46 -19.68 10.43
N ASP A 78 -19.27 -19.20 11.39
CA ASP A 78 -20.74 -19.25 11.33
C ASP A 78 -21.34 -18.13 10.47
N VAL A 79 -20.53 -17.14 10.08
CA VAL A 79 -20.96 -16.02 9.24
C VAL A 79 -20.42 -16.22 7.83
N SER A 80 -21.32 -16.11 6.85
CA SER A 80 -20.91 -16.11 5.44
C SER A 80 -19.89 -14.97 5.18
N PHE A 81 -18.70 -15.35 4.75
CA PHE A 81 -17.66 -14.42 4.36
C PHE A 81 -17.45 -14.50 2.82
N PRO A 82 -18.28 -13.80 2.05
CA PRO A 82 -18.18 -13.85 0.59
C PRO A 82 -16.87 -13.20 0.09
N PHE A 83 -16.41 -13.62 -1.06
CA PHE A 83 -15.22 -13.07 -1.72
C PHE A 83 -15.28 -11.53 -1.83
N SER A 84 -16.46 -10.99 -2.17
CA SER A 84 -16.67 -9.54 -2.27
C SER A 84 -16.32 -8.79 -0.97
N ARG A 85 -16.62 -9.36 0.19
CA ARG A 85 -16.27 -8.76 1.49
C ARG A 85 -14.74 -8.74 1.72
N GLY A 86 -14.06 -9.83 1.38
CA GLY A 86 -12.60 -9.89 1.43
C GLY A 86 -11.94 -8.90 0.47
N PHE A 87 -12.47 -8.80 -0.74
CA PHE A 87 -12.00 -7.86 -1.75
C PHE A 87 -12.16 -6.40 -1.31
N VAL A 88 -13.34 -6.02 -0.81
CA VAL A 88 -13.59 -4.68 -0.25
C VAL A 88 -12.65 -4.39 0.92
N HIS A 89 -12.45 -5.34 1.83
CA HIS A 89 -11.51 -5.19 2.93
C HIS A 89 -10.08 -4.94 2.42
N ALA A 90 -9.61 -5.69 1.44
CA ALA A 90 -8.28 -5.53 0.87
C ALA A 90 -8.09 -4.15 0.24
N ILE A 91 -9.05 -3.69 -0.57
CA ILE A 91 -9.01 -2.35 -1.18
C ILE A 91 -8.97 -1.25 -0.12
N LEU A 92 -9.87 -1.31 0.87
CA LEU A 92 -9.91 -0.31 1.93
C LEU A 92 -8.62 -0.31 2.77
N THR A 93 -8.06 -1.48 3.06
CA THR A 93 -6.79 -1.61 3.78
C THR A 93 -5.65 -0.92 3.03
N VAL A 94 -5.55 -1.15 1.71
CA VAL A 94 -4.53 -0.49 0.87
C VAL A 94 -4.78 1.02 0.78
N MET A 95 -6.04 1.45 0.66
CA MET A 95 -6.38 2.88 0.68
C MET A 95 -5.95 3.57 1.98
N TYR A 96 -6.25 2.99 3.13
CA TYR A 96 -5.80 3.54 4.42
C TYR A 96 -4.28 3.51 4.57
N ALA A 97 -3.62 2.46 4.10
CA ALA A 97 -2.16 2.37 4.08
C ALA A 97 -1.52 3.44 3.21
N SER A 98 -2.12 3.76 2.05
CA SER A 98 -1.61 4.78 1.12
C SER A 98 -1.63 6.19 1.71
N VAL A 99 -2.55 6.49 2.60
CA VAL A 99 -2.57 7.77 3.34
C VAL A 99 -1.30 7.92 4.19
N TRP A 100 -0.91 6.86 4.92
CA TRP A 100 0.33 6.87 5.70
C TRP A 100 1.56 7.01 4.82
N ALA A 101 1.59 6.30 3.71
CA ALA A 101 2.67 6.39 2.73
C ALA A 101 2.77 7.82 2.16
N ALA A 102 1.64 8.44 1.79
CA ALA A 102 1.61 9.81 1.27
C ALA A 102 2.10 10.83 2.30
N VAL A 103 1.66 10.72 3.55
CA VAL A 103 2.12 11.60 4.64
C VAL A 103 3.62 11.44 4.86
N ALA A 104 4.12 10.20 4.91
CA ALA A 104 5.55 9.93 5.08
C ALA A 104 6.37 10.48 3.92
N THR A 105 5.91 10.31 2.67
CA THR A 105 6.56 10.91 1.49
C THR A 105 6.61 12.42 1.59
N PHE A 106 5.48 13.04 1.93
CA PHE A 106 5.41 14.50 2.07
C PHE A 106 6.39 15.01 3.13
N VAL A 107 6.39 14.40 4.31
CA VAL A 107 7.29 14.77 5.42
C VAL A 107 8.75 14.58 5.00
N TYR A 108 9.08 13.46 4.38
CA TYR A 108 10.44 13.22 3.90
C TYR A 108 10.88 14.27 2.88
N MET A 109 10.10 14.47 1.81
CA MET A 109 10.44 15.39 0.73
C MET A 109 10.52 16.86 1.17
N HIS A 110 9.71 17.23 2.19
CA HIS A 110 9.65 18.62 2.66
C HIS A 110 10.71 18.96 3.71
N PHE A 111 11.07 18.00 4.57
CA PHE A 111 11.92 18.28 5.73
C PHE A 111 13.29 17.59 5.69
N PHE A 112 13.48 16.55 4.90
CA PHE A 112 14.67 15.70 4.96
C PHE A 112 15.39 15.53 3.61
N ASP A 113 14.71 15.71 2.49
CA ASP A 113 15.28 15.35 1.20
C ASP A 113 16.37 16.32 0.70
N ASP A 114 16.29 17.60 1.03
CA ASP A 114 17.19 18.66 0.55
C ASP A 114 17.52 18.58 -0.97
N GLY A 115 16.62 17.95 -1.76
CA GLY A 115 16.78 17.76 -3.19
C GLY A 115 17.47 16.45 -3.62
N TYR A 116 17.92 15.61 -2.69
CA TYR A 116 18.68 14.39 -2.98
C TYR A 116 18.00 13.45 -4.00
N VAL A 117 16.70 13.20 -3.84
CA VAL A 117 15.96 12.33 -4.77
C VAL A 117 15.89 12.95 -6.16
N PHE A 118 15.62 14.25 -6.25
CA PHE A 118 15.58 14.97 -7.53
C PHE A 118 16.94 14.98 -8.23
N ASP A 119 17.99 15.29 -7.51
CA ASP A 119 19.35 15.33 -8.06
C ASP A 119 19.79 13.96 -8.57
N TYR A 120 19.44 12.89 -7.85
CA TYR A 120 19.68 11.52 -8.29
C TYR A 120 18.99 11.20 -9.63
N PHE A 121 17.73 11.60 -9.79
CA PHE A 121 17.01 11.38 -11.04
C PHE A 121 17.55 12.25 -12.18
N ILE A 122 17.86 13.52 -11.93
CA ILE A 122 18.46 14.41 -12.93
C ILE A 122 19.77 13.81 -13.43
N GLU A 123 20.63 13.34 -12.53
CA GLU A 123 21.88 12.69 -12.89
C GLU A 123 21.64 11.39 -13.69
N ALA A 124 20.72 10.55 -13.25
CA ALA A 124 20.38 9.29 -13.92
C ALA A 124 19.87 9.54 -15.36
N PHE A 125 18.99 10.53 -15.56
CA PHE A 125 18.48 10.89 -16.89
C PHE A 125 19.52 11.61 -17.77
N SER A 126 20.51 12.24 -17.17
CA SER A 126 21.60 12.91 -17.90
C SER A 126 22.66 11.95 -18.44
N ARG A 127 22.64 10.68 -18.01
CA ARG A 127 23.60 9.67 -18.48
C ARG A 127 23.41 9.40 -19.99
N PRO A 128 24.50 9.32 -20.76
CA PRO A 128 24.45 9.15 -22.23
C PRO A 128 23.70 7.91 -22.68
N GLU A 129 23.78 6.83 -21.86
CA GLU A 129 23.08 5.56 -22.12
C GLU A 129 21.56 5.73 -22.02
N MET A 130 21.08 6.46 -21.02
CA MET A 130 19.66 6.74 -20.84
C MET A 130 19.14 7.65 -21.95
N GLN A 131 19.88 8.69 -22.32
CA GLN A 131 19.50 9.58 -23.40
C GLN A 131 19.44 8.85 -24.76
N LYS A 132 20.34 7.89 -24.98
CA LYS A 132 20.30 7.05 -26.18
C LYS A 132 19.05 6.16 -26.19
N ALA A 133 18.75 5.50 -25.08
CA ALA A 133 17.56 4.67 -24.94
C ALA A 133 16.25 5.47 -25.12
N MET A 134 16.20 6.68 -24.60
CA MET A 134 15.04 7.58 -24.80
C MET A 134 14.86 7.96 -26.27
N LYS A 135 15.93 8.33 -26.98
CA LYS A 135 15.86 8.63 -28.42
C LYS A 135 15.46 7.42 -29.27
N GLU A 136 15.92 6.22 -28.90
CA GLU A 136 15.54 4.98 -29.59
C GLU A 136 14.08 4.57 -29.31
N SER A 137 13.51 4.95 -28.17
CA SER A 137 12.10 4.73 -27.82
C SER A 137 11.14 5.80 -28.34
N GLY A 138 11.65 6.86 -29.01
CA GLY A 138 10.84 7.91 -29.59
C GLY A 138 10.34 8.97 -28.59
N LEU A 139 11.00 9.08 -27.44
CA LEU A 139 10.75 10.08 -26.39
C LEU A 139 11.74 11.24 -26.47
#